data_c67423e0fb5422081da8a384ab960dfc
#
_entry.id   c67423e0fb5422081da8a384ab960dfc
#
_cell.length_a   1.000
_cell.length_b   1.000
_cell.length_c   1.000
_cell.angle_alpha   90.00
_cell.angle_beta   90.00
_cell.angle_gamma   90.00
#
_symmetry.space_group_name_H-M   'P 1'
#
loop_
_entity.id
_entity.type
_entity.pdbx_description
1 polymer ?
#
loop_
_entity_poly.entity_id
_entity_poly.type
_entity_poly.pdbx_seq_one_letter_code
_entity_poly.pdbx_strand_id
1 'polypeptide(L)'
;VMGVGCVSLQSSGVFTLGFGDVITLVSAIFLGLHLALTSKLAPRRDILVLTAVQFVVAGIMGLAWGAATEPLPDPALFTPDLLGNLIYLVVAASCIALLLQNIGLAHVPPAPASLFLATESVFGVVFSVAFLGEALNDQMVFGFALIFLAIVVSEYLPTSKFVERLATHRR
;
A
#
# COMPACT_ATOMS: atom_id res chain seq x y z
N VAL A 1 -3.49 5.36 12.37
CA VAL A 1 -2.75 6.63 12.38
C VAL A 1 -1.74 6.67 13.52
N MET A 2 -2.11 6.35 14.79
CA MET A 2 -1.15 6.37 15.92
C MET A 2 0.00 5.37 15.75
N GLY A 3 -0.27 4.13 15.28
CA GLY A 3 0.77 3.13 15.06
C GLY A 3 1.79 3.53 14.00
N VAL A 4 1.34 4.15 12.89
CA VAL A 4 2.22 4.68 11.84
C VAL A 4 3.07 5.83 12.39
N GLY A 5 2.47 6.75 13.17
CA GLY A 5 3.21 7.83 13.82
C GLY A 5 4.32 7.32 14.75
N CYS A 6 4.07 6.24 15.50
CA CYS A 6 5.09 5.64 16.38
C CYS A 6 6.26 5.03 15.59
N VAL A 7 6.01 4.44 14.42
CA VAL A 7 7.07 3.89 13.56
C VAL A 7 7.90 5.00 12.92
N SER A 8 7.26 6.12 12.56
CA SER A 8 7.94 7.27 11.91
C SER A 8 8.69 8.19 12.88
N LEU A 9 8.45 8.09 14.19
CA LEU A 9 9.18 8.85 15.20
C LEU A 9 10.61 8.33 15.34
N GLN A 10 11.52 8.88 14.57
CA GLN A 10 12.94 8.71 14.79
C GLN A 10 13.38 9.39 16.10
N SER A 11 14.35 8.84 16.78
CA SER A 11 14.84 9.01 18.15
C SER A 11 15.09 10.43 18.71
N SER A 12 14.57 11.48 18.13
CA SER A 12 14.77 12.87 18.57
C SER A 12 13.64 13.48 19.40
N GLY A 13 12.58 12.74 19.69
CA GLY A 13 11.53 13.18 20.63
C GLY A 13 10.67 14.39 20.21
N VAL A 14 10.93 14.98 19.07
CA VAL A 14 10.20 16.13 18.52
C VAL A 14 9.45 15.69 17.26
N PHE A 15 8.16 15.91 17.24
CA PHE A 15 7.31 15.66 16.07
C PHE A 15 7.59 16.73 15.02
N THR A 16 8.60 16.51 14.18
CA THR A 16 8.85 17.36 13.02
C THR A 16 8.36 16.63 11.78
N LEU A 17 7.25 17.11 11.21
CA LEU A 17 6.81 16.64 9.89
C LEU A 17 7.86 17.04 8.85
N GLY A 18 8.62 16.07 8.39
CA GLY A 18 9.54 16.27 7.28
C GLY A 18 8.80 16.35 5.93
N PHE A 19 9.47 16.86 4.92
CA PHE A 19 8.92 16.92 3.56
C PHE A 19 8.51 15.53 3.04
N GLY A 20 9.26 14.48 3.40
CA GLY A 20 8.94 13.08 3.09
C GLY A 20 7.62 12.61 3.72
N ASP A 21 7.32 13.02 4.97
CA ASP A 21 6.08 12.66 5.64
C ASP A 21 4.86 13.26 4.94
N VAL A 22 4.99 14.50 4.45
CA VAL A 22 3.92 15.16 3.68
C VAL A 22 3.66 14.43 2.37
N ILE A 23 4.72 14.05 1.64
CA ILE A 23 4.59 13.27 0.40
C ILE A 23 3.92 11.92 0.68
N THR A 24 4.32 11.25 1.75
CA THR A 24 3.73 9.97 2.15
C THR A 24 2.24 10.10 2.48
N LEU A 25 1.84 11.15 3.19
CA LEU A 25 0.43 11.42 3.49
C LEU A 25 -0.39 11.70 2.21
N VAL A 26 0.16 12.49 1.29
CA VAL A 26 -0.47 12.73 -0.02
C VAL A 26 -0.61 11.43 -0.81
N SER A 27 0.45 10.61 -0.85
CA SER A 27 0.42 9.30 -1.51
C SER A 27 -0.62 8.36 -0.90
N ALA A 28 -0.80 8.38 0.42
CA ALA A 28 -1.83 7.60 1.10
C ALA A 28 -3.26 7.99 0.69
N ILE A 29 -3.52 9.27 0.45
CA ILE A 29 -4.81 9.75 -0.08
C ILE A 29 -5.05 9.19 -1.48
N PHE A 30 -4.07 9.27 -2.37
CA PHE A 30 -4.18 8.73 -3.73
C PHE A 30 -4.33 7.20 -3.73
N LEU A 31 -3.62 6.49 -2.85
CA LEU A 31 -3.76 5.06 -2.68
C LEU A 31 -5.19 4.69 -2.21
N GLY A 32 -5.72 5.39 -1.22
CA GLY A 32 -7.09 5.20 -0.73
C GLY A 32 -8.12 5.45 -1.84
N LEU A 33 -7.94 6.49 -2.64
CA LEU A 33 -8.79 6.79 -3.80
C LEU A 33 -8.68 5.69 -4.86
N HIS A 34 -7.47 5.24 -5.17
CA HIS A 34 -7.21 4.13 -6.09
C HIS A 34 -7.96 2.87 -5.66
N LEU A 35 -7.83 2.45 -4.40
CA LEU A 35 -8.52 1.27 -3.85
C LEU A 35 -10.05 1.42 -3.92
N ALA A 36 -10.58 2.59 -3.56
CA ALA A 36 -12.01 2.87 -3.60
C ALA A 36 -12.57 2.85 -5.03
N LEU A 37 -11.85 3.39 -5.99
CA LEU A 37 -12.24 3.35 -7.41
C LEU A 37 -12.15 1.93 -7.97
N THR A 38 -11.06 1.23 -7.69
CA THR A 38 -10.84 -0.14 -8.15
C THR A 38 -11.94 -1.07 -7.61
N SER A 39 -12.27 -0.99 -6.32
CA SER A 39 -13.34 -1.80 -5.73
C SER A 39 -14.73 -1.55 -6.34
N LYS A 40 -14.99 -0.36 -6.87
CA LYS A 40 -16.24 -0.04 -7.61
C LYS A 40 -16.23 -0.53 -9.05
N LEU A 41 -15.06 -0.54 -9.68
CA LEU A 41 -14.91 -0.87 -11.10
C LEU A 41 -14.67 -2.37 -11.33
N ALA A 42 -13.89 -3.02 -10.48
CA ALA A 42 -13.48 -4.41 -10.62
C ALA A 42 -14.67 -5.39 -10.76
N PRO A 43 -15.77 -5.29 -9.97
CA PRO A 43 -16.92 -6.19 -10.12
C PRO A 43 -17.69 -6.01 -11.44
N ARG A 44 -17.48 -4.91 -12.14
CA ARG A 44 -18.25 -4.51 -13.34
C ARG A 44 -17.45 -4.58 -14.63
N ARG A 45 -16.17 -4.88 -14.56
CA ARG A 45 -15.23 -4.84 -15.68
C ARG A 45 -14.41 -6.12 -15.71
N ASP A 46 -13.84 -6.41 -16.85
CA ASP A 46 -12.82 -7.44 -16.96
C ASP A 46 -11.59 -7.02 -16.13
N ILE A 47 -11.22 -7.86 -15.18
CA ILE A 47 -10.14 -7.58 -14.22
C ILE A 47 -8.79 -7.49 -14.93
N LEU A 48 -8.57 -8.32 -15.96
CA LEU A 48 -7.32 -8.27 -16.75
C LEU A 48 -7.19 -6.93 -17.48
N VAL A 49 -8.27 -6.51 -18.13
CA VAL A 49 -8.31 -5.21 -18.85
C VAL A 49 -8.13 -4.05 -17.86
N LEU A 50 -8.80 -4.10 -16.72
CA LEU A 50 -8.66 -3.07 -15.67
C LEU A 50 -7.22 -2.97 -15.20
N THR A 51 -6.59 -4.11 -14.88
CA THR A 51 -5.19 -4.18 -14.43
C THR A 51 -4.24 -3.69 -15.52
N ALA A 52 -4.44 -4.12 -16.77
CA ALA A 52 -3.62 -3.67 -17.90
C ALA A 52 -3.68 -2.15 -18.09
N VAL A 53 -4.88 -1.56 -18.03
CA VAL A 53 -5.05 -0.10 -18.14
C VAL A 53 -4.33 0.63 -17.01
N GLN A 54 -4.41 0.12 -15.78
CA GLN A 54 -3.68 0.70 -14.63
C GLN A 54 -2.17 0.70 -14.89
N PHE A 55 -1.60 -0.41 -15.38
CA PHE A 55 -0.17 -0.47 -15.72
C PHE A 55 0.22 0.45 -16.87
N VAL A 56 -0.57 0.51 -17.92
CA VAL A 56 -0.29 1.39 -19.07
C VAL A 56 -0.29 2.85 -18.64
N VAL A 57 -1.29 3.27 -17.88
CA VAL A 57 -1.38 4.66 -17.40
C VAL A 57 -0.21 4.97 -16.44
N ALA A 58 0.05 4.11 -15.47
CA ALA A 58 1.16 4.29 -14.52
C ALA A 58 2.53 4.29 -15.25
N GLY A 59 2.70 3.39 -16.23
CA GLY A 59 3.93 3.32 -17.03
C GLY A 59 4.16 4.57 -17.88
N ILE A 60 3.13 5.07 -18.55
CA ILE A 60 3.23 6.30 -19.34
C ILE A 60 3.56 7.50 -18.44
N MET A 61 2.87 7.62 -17.31
CA MET A 61 3.13 8.72 -16.36
C MET A 61 4.54 8.63 -15.74
N GLY A 62 4.97 7.42 -15.36
CA GLY A 62 6.30 7.20 -14.81
C GLY A 62 7.41 7.50 -15.83
N LEU A 63 7.27 7.03 -17.07
CA LEU A 63 8.22 7.31 -18.14
C LEU A 63 8.27 8.80 -18.49
N ALA A 64 7.12 9.46 -18.57
CA ALA A 64 7.06 10.90 -18.83
C ALA A 64 7.74 11.72 -17.72
N TRP A 65 7.50 11.35 -16.47
CA TRP A 65 8.12 12.00 -15.33
C TRP A 65 9.62 11.74 -15.29
N GLY A 66 10.05 10.48 -15.40
CA GLY A 66 11.47 10.11 -15.41
C GLY A 66 12.25 10.81 -16.54
N ALA A 67 11.68 10.82 -17.76
CA ALA A 67 12.29 11.52 -18.90
C ALA A 67 12.40 13.04 -18.71
N ALA A 68 11.54 13.65 -17.90
CA ALA A 68 11.54 15.08 -17.62
C ALA A 68 12.50 15.48 -16.47
N THR A 69 12.76 14.57 -15.53
CA THR A 69 13.43 14.89 -14.27
C THR A 69 14.78 14.20 -14.07
N GLU A 70 15.02 13.09 -14.79
CA GLU A 70 16.20 12.25 -14.57
C GLU A 70 17.05 12.11 -15.84
N PRO A 71 18.39 12.07 -15.72
CA PRO A 71 19.24 11.72 -16.85
C PRO A 71 19.00 10.27 -17.26
N LEU A 72 19.25 9.95 -18.53
CA LEU A 72 19.19 8.56 -18.99
C LEU A 72 20.20 7.70 -18.22
N PRO A 73 19.78 6.50 -17.74
CA PRO A 73 20.69 5.63 -17.01
C PRO A 73 21.83 5.15 -17.89
N ASP A 74 23.02 5.04 -17.30
CA ASP A 74 24.19 4.49 -17.98
C ASP A 74 23.91 3.02 -18.38
N PRO A 75 24.09 2.64 -19.65
CA PRO A 75 23.95 1.26 -20.09
C PRO A 75 24.79 0.26 -19.30
N ALA A 76 25.93 0.68 -18.74
CA ALA A 76 26.79 -0.17 -17.92
C ALA A 76 26.13 -0.62 -16.58
N LEU A 77 25.09 0.06 -16.14
CA LEU A 77 24.32 -0.33 -14.95
C LEU A 77 23.43 -1.57 -15.17
N PHE A 78 23.11 -1.91 -16.42
CA PHE A 78 22.23 -3.04 -16.74
C PHE A 78 23.00 -4.37 -16.66
N THR A 79 23.43 -4.72 -15.46
CA THR A 79 24.02 -6.04 -15.17
C THR A 79 22.96 -7.15 -15.19
N PRO A 80 23.35 -8.43 -15.44
CA PRO A 80 22.41 -9.54 -15.38
C PRO A 80 21.66 -9.65 -14.05
N ASP A 81 22.31 -9.34 -12.94
CA ASP A 81 21.71 -9.35 -11.61
C ASP A 81 20.65 -8.24 -11.46
N LEU A 82 20.96 -7.03 -11.94
CA LEU A 82 19.98 -5.95 -11.94
C LEU A 82 18.78 -6.30 -12.81
N LEU A 83 19.00 -6.85 -14.00
CA LEU A 83 17.91 -7.26 -14.90
C LEU A 83 17.06 -8.37 -14.27
N GLY A 84 17.68 -9.36 -13.62
CA GLY A 84 16.95 -10.41 -12.89
C GLY A 84 16.05 -9.84 -11.78
N ASN A 85 16.58 -8.92 -10.99
CA ASN A 85 15.83 -8.24 -9.94
C ASN A 85 14.70 -7.37 -10.51
N LEU A 86 14.92 -6.67 -11.62
CA LEU A 86 13.90 -5.87 -12.29
C LEU A 86 12.77 -6.76 -12.84
N ILE A 87 13.10 -7.88 -13.48
CA ILE A 87 12.10 -8.85 -13.97
C ILE A 87 11.27 -9.39 -12.81
N TYR A 88 11.90 -9.77 -11.70
CA TYR A 88 11.19 -10.21 -10.50
C TYR A 88 10.24 -9.11 -9.97
N LEU A 89 10.71 -7.88 -9.85
CA LEU A 89 9.92 -6.73 -9.40
C LEU A 89 8.72 -6.48 -10.32
N VAL A 90 8.93 -6.50 -11.64
CA VAL A 90 7.87 -6.24 -12.62
C VAL A 90 6.85 -7.38 -12.63
N VAL A 91 7.31 -8.63 -12.72
CA VAL A 91 6.41 -9.78 -12.92
C VAL A 91 5.76 -10.18 -11.60
N ALA A 92 6.55 -10.50 -10.57
CA ALA A 92 6.03 -11.04 -9.33
C ALA A 92 5.46 -9.95 -8.41
N ALA A 93 6.27 -8.94 -8.09
CA ALA A 93 5.90 -7.93 -7.11
C ALA A 93 4.91 -6.87 -7.65
N SER A 94 4.82 -6.70 -8.98
CA SER A 94 3.87 -5.74 -9.57
C SER A 94 2.73 -6.44 -10.31
N CYS A 95 3.00 -7.15 -11.41
CA CYS A 95 1.93 -7.69 -12.26
C CYS A 95 1.05 -8.71 -11.52
N ILE A 96 1.67 -9.72 -10.90
CA ILE A 96 0.93 -10.77 -10.20
C ILE A 96 0.26 -10.19 -8.95
N ALA A 97 0.98 -9.40 -8.16
CA ALA A 97 0.44 -8.82 -6.93
C ALA A 97 -0.76 -7.90 -7.19
N LEU A 98 -0.67 -6.96 -8.16
CA LEU A 98 -1.76 -6.06 -8.49
C LEU A 98 -2.95 -6.81 -9.10
N LEU A 99 -2.71 -7.83 -9.92
CA LEU A 99 -3.78 -8.67 -10.47
C LEU A 99 -4.54 -9.40 -9.36
N LEU A 100 -3.83 -10.04 -8.43
CA LEU A 100 -4.44 -10.71 -7.27
C LEU A 100 -5.19 -9.73 -6.37
N GLN A 101 -4.63 -8.53 -6.14
CA GLN A 101 -5.30 -7.46 -5.41
C GLN A 101 -6.62 -7.06 -6.09
N ASN A 102 -6.62 -6.84 -7.40
CA ASN A 102 -7.81 -6.47 -8.16
C ASN A 102 -8.87 -7.58 -8.16
N ILE A 103 -8.44 -8.86 -8.24
CA ILE A 103 -9.33 -10.01 -8.07
C ILE A 103 -9.96 -10.00 -6.67
N GLY A 104 -9.18 -9.77 -5.63
CA GLY A 104 -9.68 -9.64 -4.25
C GLY A 104 -10.70 -8.50 -4.11
N LEU A 105 -10.38 -7.32 -4.64
CA LEU A 105 -11.27 -6.14 -4.59
C LEU A 105 -12.56 -6.32 -5.40
N ALA A 106 -12.60 -7.23 -6.37
CA ALA A 106 -13.83 -7.57 -7.08
C ALA A 106 -14.83 -8.37 -6.23
N HIS A 107 -14.36 -9.07 -5.20
CA HIS A 107 -15.16 -10.00 -4.39
C HIS A 107 -15.33 -9.55 -2.93
N VAL A 108 -14.48 -8.64 -2.46
CA VAL A 108 -14.46 -8.17 -1.05
C VAL A 108 -14.83 -6.70 -0.99
N PRO A 109 -15.71 -6.27 -0.07
CA PRO A 109 -15.99 -4.86 0.15
C PRO A 109 -14.73 -4.05 0.47
N PRO A 110 -14.67 -2.73 0.11
CA PRO A 110 -13.44 -1.94 0.21
C PRO A 110 -12.92 -1.79 1.65
N ALA A 111 -13.79 -1.75 2.65
CA ALA A 111 -13.36 -1.57 4.04
C ALA A 111 -12.60 -2.80 4.57
N PRO A 112 -13.13 -4.05 4.52
CA PRO A 112 -12.34 -5.23 4.87
C PRO A 112 -11.10 -5.41 3.98
N ALA A 113 -11.20 -5.13 2.67
CA ALA A 113 -10.06 -5.26 1.77
C ALA A 113 -8.88 -4.37 2.18
N SER A 114 -9.14 -3.12 2.58
CA SER A 114 -8.09 -2.21 3.05
C SER A 114 -7.40 -2.70 4.33
N LEU A 115 -8.15 -3.40 5.19
CA LEU A 115 -7.59 -4.00 6.40
C LEU A 115 -6.68 -5.19 6.09
N PHE A 116 -7.10 -6.07 5.17
CA PHE A 116 -6.23 -7.15 4.71
C PHE A 116 -4.95 -6.60 4.06
N LEU A 117 -5.04 -5.56 3.24
CA LEU A 117 -3.87 -4.91 2.65
C LEU A 117 -2.95 -4.29 3.72
N ALA A 118 -3.50 -3.77 4.82
CA ALA A 118 -2.68 -3.27 5.92
C ALA A 118 -1.85 -4.36 6.61
N THR A 119 -2.23 -5.65 6.50
CA THR A 119 -1.41 -6.76 7.02
C THR A 119 -0.10 -6.93 6.26
N GLU A 120 -0.01 -6.44 5.01
CA GLU A 120 1.22 -6.43 4.22
C GLU A 120 2.38 -5.81 4.99
N SER A 121 2.14 -4.72 5.69
CA SER A 121 3.16 -4.05 6.51
C SER A 121 3.71 -4.97 7.62
N VAL A 122 2.84 -5.76 8.24
CA VAL A 122 3.23 -6.70 9.29
C VAL A 122 4.07 -7.84 8.72
N PHE A 123 3.62 -8.43 7.60
CA PHE A 123 4.38 -9.48 6.92
C PHE A 123 5.71 -8.96 6.35
N GLY A 124 5.74 -7.73 5.81
CA GLY A 124 6.95 -7.09 5.34
C GLY A 124 8.02 -7.03 6.44
N VAL A 125 7.65 -6.63 7.65
CA VAL A 125 8.57 -6.59 8.80
C VAL A 125 8.99 -7.99 9.24
N VAL A 126 8.07 -8.95 9.32
CA VAL A 126 8.40 -10.34 9.69
C VAL A 126 9.42 -10.91 8.72
N PHE A 127 9.23 -10.69 7.41
CA PHE A 127 10.17 -11.17 6.40
C PHE A 127 11.49 -10.41 6.42
N SER A 128 11.49 -9.09 6.67
CA SER A 128 12.71 -8.29 6.81
C SER A 128 13.59 -8.83 7.96
N VAL A 129 13.00 -9.09 9.12
CA VAL A 129 13.72 -9.70 10.24
C VAL A 129 14.18 -11.12 9.91
N ALA A 130 13.31 -11.95 9.33
CA ALA A 130 13.61 -13.36 9.10
C ALA A 130 14.68 -13.59 8.02
N PHE A 131 14.67 -12.78 6.95
CA PHE A 131 15.55 -13.00 5.78
C PHE A 131 16.71 -12.00 5.71
N LEU A 132 16.55 -10.77 6.21
CA LEU A 132 17.58 -9.75 6.15
C LEU A 132 18.30 -9.58 7.50
N GLY A 133 17.78 -10.20 8.58
CA GLY A 133 18.38 -10.09 9.92
C GLY A 133 18.26 -8.68 10.50
N GLU A 134 17.31 -7.88 10.06
CA GLU A 134 17.11 -6.53 10.58
C GLU A 134 16.76 -6.55 12.06
N ALA A 135 17.45 -5.74 12.86
CA ALA A 135 17.14 -5.57 14.27
C ALA A 135 15.90 -4.66 14.42
N LEU A 136 14.85 -5.18 15.05
CA LEU A 136 13.69 -4.37 15.40
C LEU A 136 14.01 -3.51 16.61
N ASN A 137 13.71 -2.22 16.50
CA ASN A 137 13.66 -1.34 17.66
C ASN A 137 12.32 -1.54 18.40
N ASP A 138 12.32 -1.46 19.74
CA ASP A 138 11.11 -1.59 20.58
C ASP A 138 9.98 -0.68 20.13
N GLN A 139 10.30 0.51 19.66
CA GLN A 139 9.36 1.48 19.10
C GLN A 139 8.67 0.97 17.82
N MET A 140 9.41 0.32 16.92
CA MET A 140 8.85 -0.32 15.73
C MET A 140 7.92 -1.46 16.10
N VAL A 141 8.33 -2.33 17.02
CA VAL A 141 7.49 -3.43 17.52
C VAL A 141 6.18 -2.90 18.10
N PHE A 142 6.24 -1.85 18.92
CA PHE A 142 5.05 -1.22 19.47
C PHE A 142 4.15 -0.61 18.39
N GLY A 143 4.72 0.07 17.38
CA GLY A 143 3.97 0.63 16.25
C GLY A 143 3.25 -0.45 15.44
N PHE A 144 3.92 -1.57 15.14
CA PHE A 144 3.31 -2.71 14.43
C PHE A 144 2.24 -3.41 15.26
N ALA A 145 2.44 -3.57 16.57
CA ALA A 145 1.43 -4.11 17.47
C ALA A 145 0.16 -3.25 17.48
N LEU A 146 0.30 -1.92 17.48
CA LEU A 146 -0.83 -1.00 17.38
C LEU A 146 -1.55 -1.10 16.01
N ILE A 147 -0.82 -1.24 14.92
CA ILE A 147 -1.41 -1.45 13.59
C ILE A 147 -2.20 -2.76 13.55
N PHE A 148 -1.60 -3.85 14.03
CA PHE A 148 -2.26 -5.14 14.09
C PHE A 148 -3.51 -5.13 14.98
N LEU A 149 -3.42 -4.51 16.15
CA LEU A 149 -4.55 -4.35 17.06
C LEU A 149 -5.69 -3.55 16.38
N ALA A 150 -5.34 -2.48 15.67
CA ALA A 150 -6.32 -1.67 14.94
C ALA A 150 -7.05 -2.49 13.86
N ILE A 151 -6.33 -3.37 13.14
CA ILE A 151 -6.92 -4.29 12.15
C ILE A 151 -7.90 -5.24 12.84
N VAL A 152 -7.47 -5.90 13.92
CA VAL A 152 -8.30 -6.84 14.67
C VAL A 152 -9.55 -6.16 15.24
N VAL A 153 -9.39 -5.01 15.88
CA VAL A 153 -10.51 -4.24 16.45
C VAL A 153 -11.50 -3.80 15.36
N SER A 154 -11.00 -3.39 14.20
CA SER A 154 -11.85 -2.97 13.08
C SER A 154 -12.65 -4.13 12.48
N GLU A 155 -12.12 -5.34 12.50
CA GLU A 155 -12.81 -6.54 12.02
C GLU A 155 -13.89 -7.01 13.01
N TYR A 156 -13.61 -6.92 14.31
CA TYR A 156 -14.56 -7.35 15.37
C TYR A 156 -15.62 -6.31 15.70
N LEU A 157 -15.40 -5.01 15.45
CA LEU A 157 -16.43 -3.99 15.67
C LEU A 157 -17.33 -3.90 14.42
N PRO A 158 -18.60 -4.33 14.49
CA PRO A 158 -19.50 -4.29 13.34
C PRO A 158 -19.83 -2.84 12.99
N THR A 159 -19.10 -2.31 12.03
CA THR A 159 -19.28 -0.95 11.45
C THR A 159 -20.70 -0.78 10.87
N SER A 160 -21.39 -1.88 10.55
CA SER A 160 -22.73 -1.90 10.03
C SER A 160 -23.77 -1.26 10.95
N LYS A 161 -23.72 -1.53 12.26
CA LYS A 161 -24.73 -1.00 13.21
C LYS A 161 -24.61 0.50 13.48
N PHE A 162 -23.43 1.07 13.37
CA PHE A 162 -23.21 2.51 13.58
C PHE A 162 -23.62 3.33 12.36
N VAL A 163 -23.30 2.86 11.16
CA VAL A 163 -23.70 3.51 9.90
C VAL A 163 -25.22 3.40 9.68
N GLU A 164 -25.80 2.26 10.02
CA GLU A 164 -27.26 2.04 9.92
C GLU A 164 -28.05 2.94 10.90
N ARG A 165 -27.54 3.15 12.11
CA ARG A 165 -28.14 4.10 13.07
C ARG A 165 -28.05 5.55 12.61
N LEU A 166 -26.96 5.95 11.94
CA LEU A 166 -26.83 7.30 11.37
C LEU A 166 -27.71 7.49 10.13
N ALA A 167 -27.96 6.44 9.35
CA ALA A 167 -28.84 6.49 8.18
C ALA A 167 -30.34 6.53 8.56
N THR A 168 -30.72 5.87 9.64
CA THR A 168 -32.12 5.87 10.14
C THR A 168 -32.49 7.17 10.88
N HIS A 169 -31.54 7.95 11.34
CA HIS A 169 -31.81 9.26 11.98
C HIS A 169 -31.97 10.42 10.99
N ARG A 170 -31.84 10.17 9.69
CA ARG A 170 -32.03 11.16 8.61
C ARG A 170 -33.31 10.99 7.79
N ARG A 171 -34.27 10.18 8.28
CA ARG A 171 -35.58 10.10 7.66
C ARG A 171 -36.69 10.66 8.58
#